data_6f316eaedb03bfb448477214b7ae80ac
#
_entry.id   6f316eaedb03bfb448477214b7ae80ac
#
_cell.length_a   1.000
_cell.length_b   1.000
_cell.length_c   1.000
_cell.angle_alpha   90.00
_cell.angle_beta   90.00
_cell.angle_gamma   90.00
#
_symmetry.space_group_name_H-M   'P 1'
#
loop_
_entity.id
_entity.type
_entity.pdbx_description
1 polymer ?
#
loop_
_entity_poly.entity_id
_entity_poly.type
_entity_poly.pdbx_seq_one_letter_code
_entity_poly.pdbx_strand_id
1 'polypeptide(L)'
;IVNNWGFDENLPKLGGAAAEGAMGLIACALFNDEYPGKKKVLEYSKKLNPGVPLENRLIRTVQGWVKVTLAVEAMKKADKAGKLNGPGIKDAFETFKDWPGLKEFGGQLVTITPTDHRYSSIVRIGRVIKGKPQTVGEIDMRAKFPDKWASWLGW
;
A
#
# COMPACT_ATOMS: atom_id res chain seq x y z
N ILE A 1 -15.78 1.85 12.54
CA ILE A 1 -14.96 1.72 11.33
C ILE A 1 -14.01 2.91 11.26
N VAL A 2 -12.75 2.64 10.94
CA VAL A 2 -11.69 3.65 10.85
C VAL A 2 -11.21 3.72 9.41
N ASN A 3 -10.85 4.91 8.94
CA ASN A 3 -10.28 5.07 7.59
C ASN A 3 -8.84 4.52 7.51
N ASN A 4 -8.24 4.49 6.31
CA ASN A 4 -6.90 3.98 6.08
C ASN A 4 -5.77 4.81 6.72
N TRP A 5 -6.05 5.99 7.25
CA TRP A 5 -5.08 6.79 7.99
C TRP A 5 -5.11 6.50 9.49
N GLY A 6 -6.28 6.12 10.01
CA GLY A 6 -6.48 5.82 11.43
C GLY A 6 -6.29 4.35 11.79
N PHE A 7 -6.26 3.43 10.81
CA PHE A 7 -6.06 2.01 11.08
C PHE A 7 -4.60 1.60 10.85
N ASP A 8 -3.83 1.56 11.92
CA ASP A 8 -2.43 1.12 11.92
C ASP A 8 -2.07 0.46 13.26
N GLU A 9 -0.80 0.15 13.45
CA GLU A 9 -0.27 -0.51 14.66
C GLU A 9 -0.40 0.35 15.92
N ASN A 10 -0.64 1.67 15.79
CA ASN A 10 -0.86 2.55 16.94
C ASN A 10 -2.29 2.47 17.48
N LEU A 11 -3.27 2.10 16.64
CA LEU A 11 -4.66 2.03 17.08
C LEU A 11 -4.86 1.20 18.36
N PRO A 12 -4.39 -0.07 18.43
CA PRO A 12 -4.50 -0.84 19.66
C PRO A 12 -3.54 -0.35 20.78
N LYS A 13 -2.39 0.22 20.44
CA LYS A 13 -1.47 0.77 21.45
C LYS A 13 -2.08 1.95 22.21
N LEU A 14 -2.79 2.83 21.51
CA LEU A 14 -3.40 4.03 22.10
C LEU A 14 -4.79 3.76 22.66
N GLY A 15 -5.58 2.92 22.00
CA GLY A 15 -6.95 2.61 22.40
C GLY A 15 -7.08 1.50 23.43
N GLY A 16 -6.01 0.72 23.65
CA GLY A 16 -6.04 -0.40 24.60
C GLY A 16 -7.21 -1.36 24.35
N ALA A 17 -7.90 -1.75 25.40
CA ALA A 17 -9.06 -2.65 25.31
C ALA A 17 -10.23 -2.06 24.47
N ALA A 18 -10.37 -0.74 24.42
CA ALA A 18 -11.41 -0.08 23.64
C ALA A 18 -11.22 -0.21 22.11
N ALA A 19 -10.01 -0.51 21.66
CA ALA A 19 -9.72 -0.76 20.26
C ALA A 19 -10.07 -2.19 19.80
N GLU A 20 -10.36 -3.12 20.72
CA GLU A 20 -10.66 -4.51 20.36
C GLU A 20 -11.89 -4.59 19.46
N GLY A 21 -11.77 -5.33 18.36
CA GLY A 21 -12.83 -5.44 17.35
C GLY A 21 -12.96 -4.25 16.39
N ALA A 22 -12.21 -3.16 16.58
CA ALA A 22 -12.22 -2.04 15.65
C ALA A 22 -11.82 -2.51 14.25
N MET A 23 -12.54 -2.02 13.23
CA MET A 23 -12.30 -2.34 11.83
C MET A 23 -11.88 -1.10 11.05
N GLY A 24 -11.07 -1.30 10.02
CA GLY A 24 -10.64 -0.22 9.14
C GLY A 24 -10.10 -0.70 7.80
N LEU A 25 -9.74 0.25 6.95
CA LEU A 25 -9.16 -0.03 5.64
C LEU A 25 -7.64 0.01 5.73
N ILE A 26 -6.98 -0.86 4.96
CA ILE A 26 -5.52 -0.97 4.90
C ILE A 26 -5.08 -0.84 3.44
N ALA A 27 -4.13 0.04 3.17
CA ALA A 27 -3.65 0.32 1.81
C ALA A 27 -2.58 -0.68 1.30
N CYS A 28 -1.86 -1.34 2.22
CA CYS A 28 -0.83 -2.34 1.92
C CYS A 28 -0.68 -3.27 3.13
N ALA A 29 0.28 -4.18 3.14
CA ALA A 29 0.57 -5.00 4.33
C ALA A 29 0.89 -4.13 5.55
N LEU A 30 0.51 -4.58 6.72
CA LEU A 30 1.00 -4.03 7.99
C LEU A 30 2.50 -4.32 8.14
N PHE A 31 3.21 -3.54 8.96
CA PHE A 31 4.66 -3.69 9.10
C PHE A 31 5.06 -5.10 9.55
N ASN A 32 4.24 -5.72 10.39
CA ASN A 32 4.48 -7.07 10.93
C ASN A 32 3.86 -8.21 10.12
N ASP A 33 3.10 -7.91 9.06
CA ASP A 33 2.57 -8.96 8.16
C ASP A 33 3.72 -9.69 7.43
N GLU A 34 3.42 -10.87 6.90
CA GLU A 34 4.36 -11.61 6.05
C GLU A 34 4.21 -11.18 4.59
N TYR A 35 5.34 -10.85 3.95
CA TYR A 35 5.47 -10.54 2.53
C TYR A 35 6.90 -10.84 2.06
N PRO A 36 7.14 -11.11 0.77
CA PRO A 36 8.43 -11.61 0.28
C PRO A 36 9.63 -10.75 0.67
N GLY A 37 9.56 -9.45 0.50
CA GLY A 37 10.65 -8.50 0.79
C GLY A 37 10.77 -8.07 2.26
N LYS A 38 10.01 -8.67 3.20
CA LYS A 38 10.01 -8.27 4.61
C LYS A 38 11.41 -8.20 5.22
N LYS A 39 12.24 -9.23 4.97
CA LYS A 39 13.61 -9.27 5.49
C LYS A 39 14.41 -8.02 5.07
N LYS A 40 14.29 -7.62 3.81
CA LYS A 40 14.93 -6.42 3.26
C LYS A 40 14.40 -5.15 3.91
N VAL A 41 13.08 -5.04 4.09
CA VAL A 41 12.46 -3.90 4.78
C VAL A 41 12.99 -3.77 6.22
N LEU A 42 13.10 -4.87 6.96
CA LEU A 42 13.62 -4.88 8.32
C LEU A 42 15.09 -4.48 8.36
N GLU A 43 15.93 -5.04 7.49
CA GLU A 43 17.36 -4.74 7.39
C GLU A 43 17.60 -3.24 7.14
N TYR A 44 16.99 -2.70 6.09
CA TYR A 44 17.14 -1.28 5.75
C TYR A 44 16.51 -0.33 6.76
N SER A 45 15.43 -0.75 7.43
CA SER A 45 14.85 0.01 8.52
C SER A 45 15.85 0.19 9.68
N LYS A 46 16.58 -0.87 10.05
CA LYS A 46 17.64 -0.79 11.06
C LYS A 46 18.83 0.04 10.58
N LYS A 47 19.26 -0.17 9.34
CA LYS A 47 20.46 0.49 8.78
C LYS A 47 20.28 1.99 8.62
N LEU A 48 19.14 2.43 8.08
CA LEU A 48 18.93 3.83 7.71
C LEU A 48 18.35 4.68 8.84
N ASN A 49 17.68 4.07 9.79
CA ASN A 49 17.11 4.77 10.94
C ASN A 49 17.19 3.90 12.21
N PRO A 50 18.41 3.69 12.74
CA PRO A 50 18.63 2.81 13.90
C PRO A 50 18.00 3.33 15.19
N GLY A 51 17.72 4.64 15.30
CA GLY A 51 17.12 5.25 16.47
C GLY A 51 15.62 4.92 16.67
N VAL A 52 14.98 4.28 15.67
CA VAL A 52 13.57 3.85 15.80
C VAL A 52 13.51 2.33 15.90
N PRO A 53 13.13 1.79 17.07
CA PRO A 53 12.93 0.35 17.27
C PRO A 53 11.93 -0.25 16.27
N LEU A 54 12.11 -1.52 15.89
CA LEU A 54 11.25 -2.17 14.90
C LEU A 54 9.79 -2.27 15.37
N GLU A 55 9.56 -2.49 16.65
CA GLU A 55 8.23 -2.55 17.26
C GLU A 55 7.46 -1.22 17.24
N ASN A 56 8.15 -0.12 16.97
CA ASN A 56 7.56 1.21 16.80
C ASN A 56 7.35 1.60 15.34
N ARG A 57 7.71 0.71 14.42
CA ARG A 57 7.46 0.92 12.99
C ARG A 57 6.02 0.59 12.64
N LEU A 58 5.49 1.35 11.70
CA LEU A 58 4.09 1.27 11.32
C LEU A 58 3.97 0.90 9.83
N ILE A 59 2.77 0.58 9.40
CA ILE A 59 2.38 0.45 8.00
C ILE A 59 2.97 1.54 7.09
N ARG A 60 3.23 2.74 7.64
CA ARG A 60 3.84 3.87 6.90
C ARG A 60 5.22 3.52 6.32
N THR A 61 5.99 2.69 7.01
CA THR A 61 7.27 2.18 6.48
C THR A 61 7.03 1.32 5.23
N VAL A 62 6.06 0.42 5.27
CA VAL A 62 5.68 -0.43 4.12
C VAL A 62 5.12 0.43 2.98
N GLN A 63 4.26 1.41 3.28
CA GLN A 63 3.74 2.36 2.29
C GLN A 63 4.87 3.13 1.58
N GLY A 64 5.93 3.51 2.30
CA GLY A 64 7.12 4.13 1.72
C GLY A 64 7.79 3.22 0.68
N TRP A 65 8.04 1.95 1.03
CA TRP A 65 8.58 0.96 0.10
C TRP A 65 7.71 0.77 -1.13
N VAL A 66 6.40 0.60 -0.95
CA VAL A 66 5.42 0.43 -2.05
C VAL A 66 5.46 1.62 -3.00
N LYS A 67 5.38 2.85 -2.47
CA LYS A 67 5.35 4.08 -3.28
C LYS A 67 6.66 4.30 -4.05
N VAL A 68 7.80 4.15 -3.37
CA VAL A 68 9.12 4.35 -4.00
C VAL A 68 9.38 3.28 -5.05
N THR A 69 9.03 2.01 -4.79
CA THR A 69 9.18 0.92 -5.77
C THR A 69 8.39 1.23 -7.04
N LEU A 70 7.14 1.66 -6.91
CA LEU A 70 6.31 2.03 -8.06
C LEU A 70 6.91 3.21 -8.85
N ALA A 71 7.36 4.25 -8.14
CA ALA A 71 7.96 5.43 -8.77
C ALA A 71 9.26 5.08 -9.51
N VAL A 72 10.15 4.31 -8.88
CA VAL A 72 11.42 3.88 -9.49
C VAL A 72 11.17 3.03 -10.72
N GLU A 73 10.17 2.15 -10.71
CA GLU A 73 9.87 1.32 -11.88
C GLU A 73 9.31 2.15 -13.04
N ALA A 74 8.47 3.16 -12.77
CA ALA A 74 8.03 4.10 -13.78
C ALA A 74 9.20 4.93 -14.35
N MET A 75 10.13 5.39 -13.48
CA MET A 75 11.33 6.09 -13.93
C MET A 75 12.22 5.21 -14.82
N LYS A 76 12.44 3.93 -14.47
CA LYS A 76 13.20 2.99 -15.30
C LYS A 76 12.55 2.78 -16.68
N LYS A 77 11.21 2.69 -16.75
CA LYS A 77 10.50 2.60 -18.03
C LYS A 77 10.67 3.86 -18.86
N ALA A 78 10.55 5.03 -18.24
CA ALA A 78 10.74 6.32 -18.90
C ALA A 78 12.18 6.49 -19.40
N ASP A 79 13.18 6.12 -18.62
CA ASP A 79 14.60 6.15 -18.97
C ASP A 79 14.88 5.25 -20.19
N LYS A 80 14.41 3.99 -20.14
CA LYS A 80 14.52 3.05 -21.26
C LYS A 80 13.88 3.58 -22.55
N ALA A 81 12.86 4.41 -22.44
CA ALA A 81 12.21 5.08 -23.58
C ALA A 81 12.91 6.39 -24.00
N GLY A 82 14.02 6.79 -23.37
CA GLY A 82 14.70 8.06 -23.63
C GLY A 82 13.89 9.30 -23.17
N LYS A 83 12.94 9.13 -22.24
CA LYS A 83 12.01 10.16 -21.79
C LYS A 83 12.01 10.30 -20.26
N LEU A 84 13.19 10.31 -19.62
CA LEU A 84 13.29 10.51 -18.18
C LEU A 84 13.02 11.98 -17.79
N ASN A 85 11.76 12.37 -17.91
CA ASN A 85 11.21 13.68 -17.56
C ASN A 85 9.78 13.52 -17.04
N GLY A 86 9.17 14.60 -16.54
CA GLY A 86 7.83 14.53 -15.94
C GLY A 86 6.77 13.87 -16.83
N PRO A 87 6.56 14.36 -18.08
CA PRO A 87 5.64 13.75 -19.03
C PRO A 87 5.95 12.27 -19.30
N GLY A 88 7.20 11.91 -19.56
CA GLY A 88 7.58 10.53 -19.84
C GLY A 88 7.39 9.59 -18.64
N ILE A 89 7.62 10.07 -17.41
CA ILE A 89 7.34 9.30 -16.20
C ILE A 89 5.83 9.10 -16.02
N LYS A 90 5.01 10.15 -16.30
CA LYS A 90 3.54 10.02 -16.32
C LYS A 90 3.10 8.96 -17.33
N ASP A 91 3.57 9.05 -18.56
CA ASP A 91 3.26 8.07 -19.61
C ASP A 91 3.65 6.65 -19.16
N ALA A 92 4.80 6.50 -18.52
CA ALA A 92 5.27 5.22 -18.00
C ALA A 92 4.36 4.66 -16.88
N PHE A 93 3.85 5.51 -15.98
CA PHE A 93 2.86 5.09 -14.98
C PHE A 93 1.59 4.53 -15.65
N GLU A 94 1.12 5.14 -16.70
CA GLU A 94 -0.10 4.74 -17.42
C GLU A 94 0.05 3.43 -18.23
N THR A 95 1.26 2.85 -18.27
CA THR A 95 1.51 1.53 -18.87
C THR A 95 1.36 0.36 -17.91
N PHE A 96 1.18 0.59 -16.62
CA PHE A 96 1.00 -0.50 -15.68
C PHE A 96 -0.37 -1.16 -15.86
N LYS A 97 -0.37 -2.47 -16.11
CA LYS A 97 -1.56 -3.30 -16.20
C LYS A 97 -1.35 -4.58 -15.41
N ASP A 98 -2.10 -4.74 -14.34
CA ASP A 98 -2.03 -5.88 -13.41
C ASP A 98 -0.59 -6.21 -12.96
N TRP A 99 0.23 -5.17 -12.84
CA TRP A 99 1.64 -5.33 -12.50
C TRP A 99 1.82 -5.77 -11.05
N PRO A 100 2.50 -6.92 -10.82
CA PRO A 100 2.59 -7.52 -9.49
C PRO A 100 3.78 -7.02 -8.64
N GLY A 101 4.62 -6.12 -9.16
CA GLY A 101 5.90 -5.78 -8.54
C GLY A 101 5.80 -5.20 -7.12
N LEU A 102 4.65 -4.65 -6.74
CA LEU A 102 4.45 -4.17 -5.38
C LEU A 102 4.21 -5.29 -4.36
N LYS A 103 3.85 -6.50 -4.80
CA LYS A 103 3.65 -7.65 -3.88
C LYS A 103 4.92 -8.02 -3.13
N GLU A 104 6.09 -7.75 -3.72
CA GLU A 104 7.40 -7.91 -3.05
C GLU A 104 7.43 -7.17 -1.71
N PHE A 105 6.85 -5.98 -1.63
CA PHE A 105 6.84 -5.13 -0.45
C PHE A 105 5.45 -4.98 0.19
N GLY A 106 4.61 -6.00 0.09
CA GLY A 106 3.29 -6.00 0.74
C GLY A 106 2.24 -5.10 0.08
N GLY A 107 2.52 -4.61 -1.14
CA GLY A 107 1.55 -3.89 -1.96
C GLY A 107 0.64 -4.82 -2.75
N GLN A 108 -0.09 -4.26 -3.70
CA GLN A 108 -1.12 -4.93 -4.47
C GLN A 108 -0.81 -4.87 -5.97
N LEU A 109 -1.63 -5.52 -6.80
CA LEU A 109 -1.56 -5.36 -8.26
C LEU A 109 -1.81 -3.90 -8.64
N VAL A 110 -1.05 -3.42 -9.61
CA VAL A 110 -1.13 -2.04 -10.10
C VAL A 110 -1.70 -2.01 -11.50
N THR A 111 -2.76 -1.24 -11.67
CA THR A 111 -3.28 -0.86 -12.99
C THR A 111 -3.53 0.62 -12.97
N ILE A 112 -2.86 1.35 -13.87
CA ILE A 112 -2.99 2.80 -14.03
C ILE A 112 -3.27 3.08 -15.50
N THR A 113 -4.27 3.92 -15.79
CA THR A 113 -4.65 4.31 -17.15
C THR A 113 -4.66 5.83 -17.27
N PRO A 114 -4.67 6.39 -18.48
CA PRO A 114 -4.78 7.84 -18.66
C PRO A 114 -6.00 8.50 -18.00
N THR A 115 -7.05 7.72 -17.75
CA THR A 115 -8.32 8.19 -17.16
C THR A 115 -8.55 7.69 -15.74
N ASP A 116 -7.69 6.82 -15.21
CA ASP A 116 -7.81 6.30 -13.84
C ASP A 116 -6.42 6.10 -13.22
N HIS A 117 -6.01 7.01 -12.35
CA HIS A 117 -4.74 6.97 -11.64
C HIS A 117 -4.83 6.29 -10.28
N ARG A 118 -5.94 5.66 -9.91
CA ARG A 118 -6.01 4.78 -8.74
C ARG A 118 -5.16 3.55 -9.02
N TYR A 119 -4.03 3.42 -8.34
CA TYR A 119 -3.03 2.39 -8.65
C TYR A 119 -3.52 0.96 -8.39
N SER A 120 -4.50 0.78 -7.51
CA SER A 120 -5.13 -0.52 -7.22
C SER A 120 -6.62 -0.38 -6.94
N SER A 121 -7.38 -1.37 -7.36
CA SER A 121 -8.80 -1.54 -7.01
C SER A 121 -9.01 -2.41 -5.78
N ILE A 122 -7.96 -3.01 -5.24
CA ILE A 122 -8.04 -3.92 -4.10
C ILE A 122 -8.00 -3.12 -2.80
N VAL A 123 -8.99 -3.35 -1.96
CA VAL A 123 -9.08 -2.79 -0.61
C VAL A 123 -8.91 -3.91 0.40
N ARG A 124 -7.98 -3.76 1.33
CA ARG A 124 -7.82 -4.67 2.46
C ARG A 124 -8.65 -4.18 3.64
N ILE A 125 -9.24 -5.13 4.35
CA ILE A 125 -10.02 -4.89 5.56
C ILE A 125 -9.18 -5.37 6.74
N GLY A 126 -8.94 -4.46 7.68
CA GLY A 126 -8.26 -4.74 8.93
C GLY A 126 -9.24 -4.86 10.08
N ARG A 127 -8.88 -5.65 11.08
CA ARG A 127 -9.55 -5.73 12.37
C ARG A 127 -8.53 -5.84 13.49
N VAL A 128 -8.80 -5.20 14.62
CA VAL A 128 -8.02 -5.41 15.83
C VAL A 128 -8.51 -6.70 16.49
N ILE A 129 -7.62 -7.66 16.67
CA ILE A 129 -7.90 -8.98 17.27
C ILE A 129 -6.82 -9.27 18.30
N LYS A 130 -7.21 -9.48 19.55
CA LYS A 130 -6.29 -9.72 20.69
C LYS A 130 -5.22 -8.62 20.80
N GLY A 131 -5.67 -7.37 20.68
CA GLY A 131 -4.82 -6.18 20.77
C GLY A 131 -3.85 -5.97 19.60
N LYS A 132 -4.01 -6.67 18.48
CA LYS A 132 -3.15 -6.53 17.29
C LYS A 132 -3.99 -6.24 16.05
N PRO A 133 -3.58 -5.30 15.17
CA PRO A 133 -4.22 -5.12 13.89
C PRO A 133 -3.85 -6.31 12.99
N GLN A 134 -4.84 -6.85 12.29
CA GLN A 134 -4.69 -7.98 11.38
C GLN A 134 -5.50 -7.73 10.12
N THR A 135 -5.01 -8.17 8.97
CA THR A 135 -5.79 -8.22 7.73
C THR A 135 -6.76 -9.39 7.82
N VAL A 136 -8.06 -9.12 7.66
CA VAL A 136 -9.13 -10.13 7.75
C VAL A 136 -9.84 -10.37 6.42
N GLY A 137 -9.54 -9.59 5.39
CA GLY A 137 -10.11 -9.78 4.07
C GLY A 137 -9.59 -8.79 3.03
N GLU A 138 -9.83 -9.11 1.77
CA GLU A 138 -9.56 -8.25 0.62
C GLU A 138 -10.79 -8.22 -0.29
N ILE A 139 -11.06 -7.07 -0.89
CA ILE A 139 -12.14 -6.87 -1.85
C ILE A 139 -11.57 -6.15 -3.07
N ASP A 140 -11.71 -6.73 -4.25
CA ASP A 140 -11.51 -6.00 -5.49
C ASP A 140 -12.76 -5.17 -5.81
N MET A 141 -12.67 -3.87 -5.59
CA MET A 141 -13.79 -2.94 -5.75
C MET A 141 -14.21 -2.79 -7.21
N ARG A 142 -13.26 -2.87 -8.16
CA ARG A 142 -13.55 -2.82 -9.60
C ARG A 142 -14.33 -4.05 -10.03
N ALA A 143 -13.87 -5.24 -9.61
CA ALA A 143 -14.55 -6.50 -9.94
C ALA A 143 -15.92 -6.60 -9.28
N LYS A 144 -16.05 -6.12 -8.04
CA LYS A 144 -17.31 -6.21 -7.28
C LYS A 144 -18.35 -5.18 -7.71
N PHE A 145 -17.93 -4.00 -8.16
CA PHE A 145 -18.82 -2.88 -8.50
C PHE A 145 -18.41 -2.25 -9.85
N PRO A 146 -18.40 -3.01 -10.95
CA PRO A 146 -17.89 -2.54 -12.24
C PRO A 146 -18.63 -1.29 -12.74
N ASP A 147 -19.97 -1.25 -12.59
CA ASP A 147 -20.81 -0.14 -13.06
C ASP A 147 -20.61 1.15 -12.24
N LYS A 148 -20.08 1.04 -11.02
CA LYS A 148 -19.87 2.19 -10.12
C LYS A 148 -18.39 2.63 -10.07
N TRP A 149 -17.47 1.78 -10.50
CA TRP A 149 -16.06 2.04 -10.34
C TRP A 149 -15.62 3.36 -10.98
N ALA A 150 -16.07 3.64 -12.21
CA ALA A 150 -15.75 4.90 -12.90
C ALA A 150 -16.35 6.12 -12.18
N SER A 151 -17.61 6.03 -11.74
CA SER A 151 -18.27 7.16 -11.05
C SER A 151 -17.64 7.56 -9.72
N TRP A 152 -16.88 6.66 -9.11
CA TRP A 152 -16.15 6.96 -7.86
C TRP A 152 -14.83 7.73 -8.06
N LEU A 153 -14.48 8.11 -9.29
CA LEU A 153 -13.35 9.01 -9.55
C LEU A 153 -13.62 10.45 -9.05
N GLY A 154 -14.89 10.83 -8.94
CA GLY A 154 -15.27 12.13 -8.40
C GLY A 154 -15.25 13.29 -9.42
N TRP A 155 -15.11 13.00 -10.71
CA TRP A 155 -15.26 13.93 -11.85
C TRP A 155 -15.89 13.26 -13.04
#